data_811a838af05e7c94428b6201c6675f78
#
_entry.id   811a838af05e7c94428b6201c6675f78
#
_cell.length_a   1.000
_cell.length_b   1.000
_cell.length_c   1.000
_cell.angle_alpha   90.00
_cell.angle_beta   90.00
_cell.angle_gamma   90.00
#
_symmetry.space_group_name_H-M   'P 1'
#
loop_
_entity.id
_entity.type
_entity.pdbx_description
1 polymer ?
#
loop_
_entity_poly.entity_id
_entity_poly.type
_entity_poly.pdbx_seq_one_letter_code
_entity_poly.pdbx_strand_id
1 'polypeptide(L)'
;MHDSIQKNISRNLNSIRDKIQQAACKAGRRPNDIRLVAVSKFHPVESIYAAFNDKHLIFGENRIQEAKKKFAPILSEQPDIKLHIIGPIQSNKLLDAVKIADTIETVDRLSILDPLEKAIQKTGRSPTLFIQINTGREPQKAGIFPEDADHFISLCKKRFGSSIQGVMGIPPVHEDPVPHFRKLANFSRKFGLNEISMGMSNDFETAIACGATYVRVGTGIFGTRPLNPKNNSFQ
;
A
#
# COMPACT_ATOMS: atom_id res chain seq x y z
N MET A 1 -18.29 -22.73 -8.03
CA MET A 1 -17.01 -21.99 -8.17
C MET A 1 -16.94 -20.77 -7.24
N HIS A 2 -17.98 -19.93 -7.14
CA HIS A 2 -17.98 -18.76 -6.23
C HIS A 2 -17.80 -19.13 -4.76
N ASP A 3 -18.48 -20.16 -4.26
CA ASP A 3 -18.37 -20.64 -2.88
C ASP A 3 -16.96 -21.10 -2.49
N SER A 4 -16.21 -21.67 -3.44
CA SER A 4 -14.84 -22.12 -3.15
C SER A 4 -13.86 -20.94 -3.05
N ILE A 5 -14.03 -19.90 -3.86
CA ILE A 5 -13.22 -18.67 -3.80
C ILE A 5 -13.48 -17.96 -2.48
N GLN A 6 -14.76 -17.78 -2.12
CA GLN A 6 -15.16 -17.15 -0.85
C GLN A 6 -14.55 -17.87 0.35
N LYS A 7 -14.71 -19.20 0.46
CA LYS A 7 -14.19 -20.00 1.57
C LYS A 7 -12.66 -19.94 1.66
N ASN A 8 -11.96 -19.98 0.54
CA ASN A 8 -10.51 -19.90 0.51
C ASN A 8 -9.99 -18.53 0.96
N ILE A 9 -10.57 -17.44 0.45
CA ILE A 9 -10.18 -16.09 0.82
C ILE A 9 -10.48 -15.82 2.30
N SER A 10 -11.66 -16.22 2.80
CA SER A 10 -12.03 -16.08 4.21
C SER A 10 -11.03 -16.82 5.13
N ARG A 11 -10.72 -18.09 4.83
CA ARG A 11 -9.74 -18.86 5.59
C ARG A 11 -8.35 -18.18 5.58
N ASN A 12 -7.90 -17.71 4.44
CA ASN A 12 -6.60 -17.07 4.29
C ASN A 12 -6.55 -15.73 5.04
N LEU A 13 -7.60 -14.90 4.94
CA LEU A 13 -7.72 -13.65 5.68
C LEU A 13 -7.63 -13.87 7.18
N ASN A 14 -8.37 -14.86 7.71
CA ASN A 14 -8.33 -15.17 9.12
C ASN A 14 -6.95 -15.65 9.56
N SER A 15 -6.29 -16.51 8.78
CA SER A 15 -4.91 -16.93 9.05
C SER A 15 -3.93 -15.74 9.08
N ILE A 16 -4.07 -14.77 8.18
CA ILE A 16 -3.21 -13.57 8.17
C ILE A 16 -3.54 -12.65 9.37
N ARG A 17 -4.81 -12.46 9.71
CA ARG A 17 -5.23 -11.69 10.89
C ARG A 17 -4.65 -12.28 12.18
N ASP A 18 -4.72 -13.62 12.33
CA ASP A 18 -4.15 -14.33 13.49
C ASP A 18 -2.63 -14.11 13.60
N LYS A 19 -1.91 -14.19 12.47
CA LYS A 19 -0.46 -13.92 12.44
C LYS A 19 -0.14 -12.46 12.80
N ILE A 20 -0.91 -11.51 12.29
CA ILE A 20 -0.77 -10.08 12.65
C ILE A 20 -0.99 -9.88 14.14
N GLN A 21 -2.04 -10.50 14.70
CA GLN A 21 -2.33 -10.44 16.13
C GLN A 21 -1.19 -11.00 16.96
N GLN A 22 -0.69 -12.19 16.61
CA GLN A 22 0.43 -12.82 17.30
C GLN A 22 1.71 -11.98 17.22
N ALA A 23 2.04 -11.45 16.04
CA ALA A 23 3.21 -10.59 15.85
C ALA A 23 3.11 -9.28 16.63
N ALA A 24 1.94 -8.66 16.67
CA ALA A 24 1.68 -7.47 17.46
C ALA A 24 1.88 -7.73 18.96
N CYS A 25 1.27 -8.80 19.48
CA CYS A 25 1.41 -9.18 20.89
C CYS A 25 2.88 -9.47 21.26
N LYS A 26 3.61 -10.22 20.41
CA LYS A 26 5.05 -10.48 20.60
C LYS A 26 5.88 -9.19 20.63
N ALA A 27 5.49 -8.18 19.87
CA ALA A 27 6.13 -6.87 19.83
C ALA A 27 5.67 -5.89 20.92
N GLY A 28 4.81 -6.33 21.85
CA GLY A 28 4.22 -5.46 22.89
C GLY A 28 3.29 -4.38 22.35
N ARG A 29 2.68 -4.63 21.16
CA ARG A 29 1.80 -3.68 20.47
C ARG A 29 0.35 -4.18 20.48
N ARG A 30 -0.59 -3.25 20.37
CA ARG A 30 -2.00 -3.63 20.23
C ARG A 30 -2.26 -4.09 18.77
N PRO A 31 -2.95 -5.21 18.56
CA PRO A 31 -3.27 -5.68 17.20
C PRO A 31 -4.01 -4.65 16.34
N ASN A 32 -4.87 -3.84 16.95
CA ASN A 32 -5.64 -2.80 16.25
C ASN A 32 -4.79 -1.61 15.76
N ASP A 33 -3.52 -1.51 16.19
CA ASP A 33 -2.59 -0.51 15.66
C ASP A 33 -1.99 -0.92 14.30
N ILE A 34 -2.26 -2.16 13.85
CA ILE A 34 -1.77 -2.71 12.59
C ILE A 34 -2.94 -2.94 11.64
N ARG A 35 -2.92 -2.30 10.51
CA ARG A 35 -3.93 -2.42 9.45
C ARG A 35 -3.39 -3.28 8.32
N LEU A 36 -4.21 -4.20 7.86
CA LEU A 36 -3.91 -5.07 6.72
C LEU A 36 -4.40 -4.41 5.43
N VAL A 37 -3.52 -4.24 4.46
CA VAL A 37 -3.87 -3.89 3.09
C VAL A 37 -3.89 -5.18 2.27
N ALA A 38 -5.07 -5.61 1.82
CA ALA A 38 -5.23 -6.76 0.93
C ALA A 38 -4.87 -6.36 -0.51
N VAL A 39 -3.74 -6.85 -1.00
CA VAL A 39 -3.21 -6.48 -2.31
C VAL A 39 -3.88 -7.29 -3.40
N SER A 40 -4.88 -6.71 -4.07
CA SER A 40 -5.77 -7.37 -5.04
C SER A 40 -5.32 -7.26 -6.50
N LYS A 41 -4.10 -6.74 -6.75
CA LYS A 41 -3.55 -6.64 -8.13
C LYS A 41 -3.58 -7.99 -8.84
N PHE A 42 -3.97 -7.99 -10.11
CA PHE A 42 -4.12 -9.16 -10.98
C PHE A 42 -5.25 -10.15 -10.58
N HIS A 43 -5.94 -9.92 -9.48
CA HIS A 43 -7.08 -10.74 -9.08
C HIS A 43 -8.40 -10.14 -9.59
N PRO A 44 -9.40 -10.97 -9.90
CA PRO A 44 -10.68 -10.51 -10.40
C PRO A 44 -11.51 -9.84 -9.32
N VAL A 45 -12.54 -9.13 -9.74
CA VAL A 45 -13.44 -8.36 -8.87
C VAL A 45 -14.15 -9.23 -7.83
N GLU A 46 -14.45 -10.48 -8.18
CA GLU A 46 -15.06 -11.48 -7.29
C GLU A 46 -14.21 -11.76 -6.04
N SER A 47 -12.88 -11.68 -6.19
CA SER A 47 -11.96 -11.82 -5.05
C SER A 47 -12.06 -10.63 -4.08
N ILE A 48 -12.33 -9.43 -4.59
CA ILE A 48 -12.54 -8.22 -3.77
C ILE A 48 -13.84 -8.38 -2.99
N TYR A 49 -14.94 -8.77 -3.65
CA TYR A 49 -16.21 -9.01 -2.97
C TYR A 49 -16.11 -10.15 -1.93
N ALA A 50 -15.36 -11.21 -2.23
CA ALA A 50 -15.12 -12.27 -1.27
C ALA A 50 -14.43 -11.76 0.00
N ALA A 51 -13.41 -10.91 -0.13
CA ALA A 51 -12.74 -10.31 1.02
C ALA A 51 -13.65 -9.29 1.75
N PHE A 52 -14.43 -8.51 1.01
CA PHE A 52 -15.40 -7.56 1.56
C PHE A 52 -16.49 -8.25 2.38
N ASN A 53 -17.03 -9.37 1.90
CA ASN A 53 -18.02 -10.18 2.63
C ASN A 53 -17.45 -10.71 3.96
N ASP A 54 -16.13 -10.89 4.03
CA ASP A 54 -15.39 -11.24 5.24
C ASP A 54 -14.97 -10.00 6.08
N LYS A 55 -15.65 -8.86 5.87
CA LYS A 55 -15.46 -7.60 6.60
C LYS A 55 -14.06 -6.99 6.41
N HIS A 56 -13.41 -7.28 5.28
CA HIS A 56 -12.15 -6.63 4.95
C HIS A 56 -12.40 -5.39 4.09
N LEU A 57 -11.86 -4.23 4.52
CA LEU A 57 -12.20 -2.94 3.93
C LEU A 57 -11.05 -2.24 3.22
N ILE A 58 -9.78 -2.64 3.45
CA ILE A 58 -8.61 -1.91 2.94
C ILE A 58 -7.93 -2.71 1.84
N PHE A 59 -7.97 -2.19 0.62
CA PHE A 59 -7.40 -2.86 -0.55
C PHE A 59 -6.24 -2.08 -1.15
N GLY A 60 -5.28 -2.78 -1.77
CA GLY A 60 -4.13 -2.19 -2.42
C GLY A 60 -4.01 -2.57 -3.89
N GLU A 61 -3.75 -1.56 -4.74
CA GLU A 61 -3.55 -1.72 -6.18
C GLU A 61 -2.25 -1.06 -6.66
N ASN A 62 -1.62 -1.68 -7.65
CA ASN A 62 -0.37 -1.15 -8.21
C ASN A 62 -0.60 -0.28 -9.45
N ARG A 63 -1.63 -0.55 -10.25
CA ARG A 63 -1.85 0.09 -11.55
C ARG A 63 -3.17 0.84 -11.56
N ILE A 64 -3.11 2.15 -11.86
CA ILE A 64 -4.28 3.02 -11.81
C ILE A 64 -5.40 2.57 -12.77
N GLN A 65 -5.06 2.11 -13.97
CA GLN A 65 -6.08 1.65 -14.93
C GLN A 65 -6.81 0.40 -14.42
N GLU A 66 -6.08 -0.54 -13.82
CA GLU A 66 -6.65 -1.73 -13.21
C GLU A 66 -7.51 -1.36 -12.00
N ALA A 67 -6.98 -0.52 -11.11
CA ALA A 67 -7.68 -0.01 -9.95
C ALA A 67 -8.98 0.68 -10.35
N LYS A 68 -8.95 1.62 -11.31
CA LYS A 68 -10.12 2.34 -11.78
C LYS A 68 -11.19 1.39 -12.35
N LYS A 69 -10.79 0.42 -13.18
CA LYS A 69 -11.71 -0.55 -13.77
C LYS A 69 -12.41 -1.40 -12.71
N LYS A 70 -11.67 -1.83 -11.68
CA LYS A 70 -12.20 -2.69 -10.61
C LYS A 70 -12.97 -1.93 -9.55
N PHE A 71 -12.39 -0.83 -9.06
CA PHE A 71 -12.88 -0.16 -7.86
C PHE A 71 -13.86 0.99 -8.12
N ALA A 72 -13.89 1.63 -9.31
CA ALA A 72 -14.84 2.72 -9.53
C ALA A 72 -16.31 2.29 -9.32
N PRO A 73 -16.78 1.13 -9.85
CA PRO A 73 -18.12 0.66 -9.53
C PRO A 73 -18.29 0.25 -8.06
N ILE A 74 -17.28 -0.45 -7.49
CA ILE A 74 -17.35 -0.94 -6.09
C ILE A 74 -17.47 0.23 -5.11
N LEU A 75 -16.66 1.28 -5.26
CA LEU A 75 -16.64 2.43 -4.35
C LEU A 75 -17.93 3.24 -4.36
N SER A 76 -18.70 3.21 -5.45
CA SER A 76 -20.01 3.83 -5.49
C SER A 76 -21.08 3.04 -4.72
N GLU A 77 -20.93 1.72 -4.66
CA GLU A 77 -21.86 0.82 -3.97
C GLU A 77 -21.47 0.59 -2.49
N GLN A 78 -20.16 0.61 -2.21
CA GLN A 78 -19.56 0.27 -0.92
C GLN A 78 -18.59 1.37 -0.48
N PRO A 79 -19.07 2.50 0.04
CA PRO A 79 -18.24 3.66 0.39
C PRO A 79 -17.27 3.42 1.57
N ASP A 80 -17.50 2.36 2.35
CA ASP A 80 -16.62 1.97 3.45
C ASP A 80 -15.30 1.36 2.98
N ILE A 81 -15.24 0.86 1.75
CA ILE A 81 -14.02 0.32 1.18
C ILE A 81 -12.99 1.46 0.99
N LYS A 82 -11.76 1.19 1.42
CA LYS A 82 -10.62 2.09 1.31
C LYS A 82 -9.62 1.55 0.30
N LEU A 83 -9.29 2.37 -0.69
CA LEU A 83 -8.37 2.00 -1.74
C LEU A 83 -7.02 2.70 -1.56
N HIS A 84 -5.96 1.90 -1.40
CA HIS A 84 -4.58 2.34 -1.39
C HIS A 84 -3.94 2.13 -2.77
N ILE A 85 -3.31 3.17 -3.31
CA ILE A 85 -2.42 3.04 -4.47
C ILE A 85 -1.02 2.82 -3.94
N ILE A 86 -0.50 1.61 -4.17
CA ILE A 86 0.78 1.14 -3.63
C ILE A 86 1.85 0.90 -4.69
N GLY A 87 1.55 1.21 -5.95
CA GLY A 87 2.50 1.13 -7.07
C GLY A 87 2.83 2.51 -7.65
N PRO A 88 3.93 2.62 -8.42
CA PRO A 88 4.37 3.89 -8.98
C PRO A 88 3.32 4.50 -9.90
N ILE A 89 3.13 5.82 -9.80
CA ILE A 89 2.12 6.54 -10.56
C ILE A 89 2.79 7.39 -11.63
N GLN A 90 2.38 7.20 -12.89
CA GLN A 90 2.74 8.11 -13.96
C GLN A 90 2.03 9.46 -13.78
N SER A 91 2.71 10.58 -14.06
CA SER A 91 2.19 11.92 -13.81
C SER A 91 0.84 12.19 -14.51
N ASN A 92 0.65 11.63 -15.72
CA ASN A 92 -0.60 11.74 -16.48
C ASN A 92 -1.76 10.90 -15.92
N LYS A 93 -1.52 10.06 -14.90
CA LYS A 93 -2.54 9.22 -14.23
C LYS A 93 -2.93 9.73 -12.84
N LEU A 94 -2.30 10.80 -12.36
CA LEU A 94 -2.57 11.33 -11.02
C LEU A 94 -4.01 11.80 -10.83
N LEU A 95 -4.62 12.40 -11.84
CA LEU A 95 -6.02 12.81 -11.76
C LEU A 95 -6.95 11.60 -11.50
N ASP A 96 -6.72 10.50 -12.20
CA ASP A 96 -7.49 9.27 -11.99
C ASP A 96 -7.18 8.64 -10.61
N ALA A 97 -5.90 8.67 -10.19
CA ALA A 97 -5.48 8.17 -8.89
C ALA A 97 -6.19 8.92 -7.74
N VAL A 98 -6.15 10.26 -7.76
CA VAL A 98 -6.76 11.11 -6.73
C VAL A 98 -8.29 10.94 -6.69
N LYS A 99 -8.94 10.67 -7.84
CA LYS A 99 -10.40 10.44 -7.88
C LYS A 99 -10.84 9.19 -7.14
N ILE A 100 -10.02 8.14 -7.12
CA ILE A 100 -10.42 6.82 -6.60
C ILE A 100 -9.71 6.41 -5.32
N ALA A 101 -8.52 6.95 -5.04
CA ALA A 101 -7.72 6.55 -3.88
C ALA A 101 -8.17 7.27 -2.59
N ASP A 102 -8.19 6.53 -1.49
CA ASP A 102 -8.21 7.08 -0.13
C ASP A 102 -6.78 7.36 0.34
N THR A 103 -5.81 6.53 -0.09
CA THR A 103 -4.39 6.70 0.23
C THR A 103 -3.52 6.49 -1.00
N ILE A 104 -2.54 7.36 -1.22
CA ILE A 104 -1.48 7.22 -2.21
C ILE A 104 -0.17 7.02 -1.45
N GLU A 105 0.40 5.80 -1.52
CA GLU A 105 1.60 5.44 -0.77
C GLU A 105 2.91 5.69 -1.52
N THR A 106 2.84 6.27 -2.72
CA THR A 106 3.95 6.31 -3.67
C THR A 106 4.30 7.72 -4.13
N VAL A 107 4.33 8.67 -3.19
CA VAL A 107 4.92 9.99 -3.43
C VAL A 107 6.45 9.83 -3.36
N ASP A 108 7.09 9.71 -4.52
CA ASP A 108 8.42 9.12 -4.66
C ASP A 108 9.47 10.00 -5.36
N ARG A 109 9.10 11.19 -5.85
CA ARG A 109 9.99 12.08 -6.60
C ARG A 109 9.45 13.49 -6.74
N LEU A 110 10.33 14.47 -6.97
CA LEU A 110 9.95 15.89 -7.11
C LEU A 110 8.98 16.12 -8.27
N SER A 111 9.19 15.46 -9.41
CA SER A 111 8.38 15.66 -10.62
C SER A 111 6.91 15.24 -10.50
N ILE A 112 6.53 14.51 -9.42
CA ILE A 112 5.15 14.13 -9.19
C ILE A 112 4.36 15.21 -8.41
N LEU A 113 5.03 16.12 -7.71
CA LEU A 113 4.39 17.04 -6.76
C LEU A 113 3.45 18.03 -7.45
N ASP A 114 3.89 18.70 -8.52
CA ASP A 114 3.04 19.64 -9.27
C ASP A 114 1.82 18.98 -9.92
N PRO A 115 1.97 17.83 -10.63
CA PRO A 115 0.80 17.11 -11.12
C PRO A 115 -0.14 16.61 -10.02
N LEU A 116 0.38 16.18 -8.87
CA LEU A 116 -0.42 15.74 -7.74
C LEU A 116 -1.25 16.89 -7.15
N GLU A 117 -0.63 18.04 -6.91
CA GLU A 117 -1.32 19.22 -6.41
C GLU A 117 -2.43 19.70 -7.37
N LYS A 118 -2.13 19.75 -8.66
CA LYS A 118 -3.15 20.07 -9.68
C LYS A 118 -4.29 19.08 -9.70
N ALA A 119 -4.01 17.78 -9.49
CA ALA A 119 -5.04 16.75 -9.42
C ALA A 119 -5.93 16.92 -8.19
N ILE A 120 -5.34 17.21 -7.02
CA ILE A 120 -6.06 17.51 -5.78
C ILE A 120 -6.96 18.72 -5.95
N GLN A 121 -6.44 19.83 -6.47
CA GLN A 121 -7.21 21.05 -6.73
C GLN A 121 -8.37 20.81 -7.69
N LYS A 122 -8.12 20.08 -8.79
CA LYS A 122 -9.14 19.82 -9.82
C LYS A 122 -10.26 18.89 -9.33
N THR A 123 -9.97 17.96 -8.42
CA THR A 123 -10.96 16.99 -7.94
C THR A 123 -11.66 17.43 -6.67
N GLY A 124 -11.08 18.39 -5.93
CA GLY A 124 -11.53 18.76 -4.58
C GLY A 124 -11.30 17.64 -3.54
N ARG A 125 -10.59 16.54 -3.91
CA ARG A 125 -10.28 15.42 -3.01
C ARG A 125 -8.84 15.52 -2.55
N SER A 126 -8.60 15.23 -1.27
CA SER A 126 -7.28 15.20 -0.67
C SER A 126 -7.03 13.82 -0.06
N PRO A 127 -6.48 12.86 -0.83
CA PRO A 127 -6.15 11.56 -0.28
C PRO A 127 -5.04 11.67 0.77
N THR A 128 -4.96 10.68 1.66
CA THR A 128 -3.80 10.50 2.52
C THR A 128 -2.57 10.18 1.66
N LEU A 129 -1.43 10.80 1.97
CA LEU A 129 -0.20 10.67 1.19
C LEU A 129 0.91 10.08 2.06
N PHE A 130 1.61 9.06 1.53
CA PHE A 130 2.82 8.52 2.12
C PHE A 130 4.01 8.78 1.20
N ILE A 131 5.14 9.11 1.80
CA ILE A 131 6.41 9.28 1.09
C ILE A 131 7.06 7.91 0.91
N GLN A 132 7.28 7.53 -0.34
CA GLN A 132 8.00 6.28 -0.62
C GLN A 132 9.51 6.52 -0.55
N ILE A 133 10.19 5.75 0.32
CA ILE A 133 11.63 5.81 0.51
C ILE A 133 12.27 4.51 -0.02
N ASN A 134 13.23 4.66 -0.92
CA ASN A 134 14.04 3.57 -1.46
C ASN A 134 15.22 3.31 -0.51
N THR A 135 14.98 2.54 0.53
CA THR A 135 15.94 2.31 1.62
C THR A 135 17.16 1.51 1.18
N GLY A 136 17.05 0.74 0.10
CA GLY A 136 18.12 -0.07 -0.47
C GLY A 136 18.95 0.66 -1.53
N ARG A 137 18.62 1.89 -1.90
CA ARG A 137 19.27 2.66 -2.98
C ARG A 137 19.36 1.90 -4.30
N GLU A 138 18.30 1.14 -4.62
CA GLU A 138 18.21 0.38 -5.86
C GLU A 138 17.69 1.30 -6.99
N PRO A 139 18.52 1.71 -7.98
CA PRO A 139 18.14 2.72 -8.97
C PRO A 139 16.92 2.35 -9.83
N GLN A 140 16.65 1.03 -9.97
CA GLN A 140 15.51 0.50 -10.73
C GLN A 140 14.19 0.52 -9.95
N LYS A 141 14.22 0.81 -8.63
CA LYS A 141 13.04 0.89 -7.78
C LYS A 141 12.60 2.33 -7.56
N ALA A 142 11.28 2.53 -7.46
CA ALA A 142 10.70 3.80 -7.07
C ALA A 142 11.02 4.15 -5.61
N GLY A 143 10.96 5.43 -5.28
CA GLY A 143 11.20 5.97 -3.94
C GLY A 143 12.38 6.93 -3.91
N ILE A 144 12.26 7.96 -3.07
CA ILE A 144 13.35 8.90 -2.82
C ILE A 144 14.49 8.19 -2.06
N PHE A 145 15.74 8.51 -2.36
CA PHE A 145 16.86 7.94 -1.64
C PHE A 145 16.93 8.49 -0.20
N PRO A 146 17.46 7.72 0.76
CA PRO A 146 17.50 8.13 2.16
C PRO A 146 18.22 9.45 2.42
N GLU A 147 19.25 9.76 1.65
CA GLU A 147 20.02 11.01 1.72
C GLU A 147 19.20 12.25 1.34
N ASP A 148 18.23 12.10 0.45
CA ASP A 148 17.34 13.17 -0.01
C ASP A 148 16.02 13.21 0.75
N ALA A 149 15.73 12.18 1.56
CA ALA A 149 14.42 11.99 2.17
C ALA A 149 14.03 13.13 3.13
N ASP A 150 14.99 13.64 3.90
CA ASP A 150 14.73 14.74 4.85
C ASP A 150 14.22 16.00 4.15
N HIS A 151 14.91 16.39 3.08
CA HIS A 151 14.51 17.56 2.28
C HIS A 151 13.16 17.32 1.61
N PHE A 152 12.99 16.15 1.02
CA PHE A 152 11.77 15.80 0.29
C PHE A 152 10.55 15.73 1.20
N ILE A 153 10.65 15.09 2.38
CA ILE A 153 9.56 15.02 3.36
C ILE A 153 9.18 16.43 3.84
N SER A 154 10.17 17.27 4.15
CA SER A 154 9.94 18.66 4.57
C SER A 154 9.20 19.47 3.50
N LEU A 155 9.61 19.33 2.24
CA LEU A 155 8.94 19.96 1.10
C LEU A 155 7.50 19.48 0.94
N CYS A 156 7.27 18.15 1.00
CA CYS A 156 5.93 17.57 0.90
C CYS A 156 5.02 18.04 2.05
N LYS A 157 5.52 18.06 3.30
CA LYS A 157 4.76 18.58 4.45
C LYS A 157 4.40 20.06 4.29
N LYS A 158 5.32 20.89 3.79
CA LYS A 158 5.04 22.30 3.51
C LYS A 158 3.95 22.46 2.46
N ARG A 159 3.92 21.58 1.45
CA ARG A 159 3.04 21.69 0.28
C ARG A 159 1.66 21.08 0.50
N PHE A 160 1.60 19.91 1.13
CA PHE A 160 0.37 19.11 1.30
C PHE A 160 -0.13 19.06 2.76
N GLY A 161 0.58 19.67 3.68
CA GLY A 161 0.15 19.80 5.08
C GLY A 161 -0.15 18.47 5.75
N SER A 162 -1.31 18.40 6.36
CA SER A 162 -1.81 17.21 7.10
C SER A 162 -2.11 16.00 6.22
N SER A 163 -2.15 16.15 4.89
CA SER A 163 -2.30 15.00 4.00
C SER A 163 -1.08 14.08 4.03
N ILE A 164 0.12 14.60 4.36
CA ILE A 164 1.32 13.77 4.56
C ILE A 164 1.24 13.11 5.93
N GLN A 165 0.88 11.83 5.96
CA GLN A 165 0.66 11.10 7.22
C GLN A 165 1.68 10.00 7.47
N GLY A 166 2.42 9.55 6.45
CA GLY A 166 3.27 8.40 6.63
C GLY A 166 4.43 8.27 5.64
N VAL A 167 5.19 7.21 5.87
CA VAL A 167 6.24 6.73 4.97
C VAL A 167 5.91 5.33 4.49
N MET A 168 6.40 5.00 3.30
CA MET A 168 6.31 3.66 2.74
C MET A 168 7.68 3.18 2.25
N GLY A 169 7.94 1.89 2.36
CA GLY A 169 9.13 1.30 1.78
C GLY A 169 9.00 -0.20 1.51
N ILE A 170 9.90 -0.65 0.61
CA ILE A 170 10.04 -2.05 0.21
C ILE A 170 11.53 -2.36 0.29
N PRO A 171 11.98 -3.19 1.24
CA PRO A 171 13.38 -3.59 1.34
C PRO A 171 13.89 -4.31 0.08
N PRO A 172 15.21 -4.35 -0.15
CA PRO A 172 15.82 -5.26 -1.12
C PRO A 172 15.48 -6.72 -0.79
N VAL A 173 15.24 -7.53 -1.84
CA VAL A 173 14.76 -8.92 -1.68
C VAL A 173 15.80 -9.83 -1.02
N HIS A 174 17.09 -9.54 -1.19
CA HIS A 174 18.19 -10.40 -0.75
C HIS A 174 18.95 -9.84 0.46
N GLU A 175 18.39 -8.81 1.12
CA GLU A 175 18.98 -8.21 2.31
C GLU A 175 18.10 -8.47 3.54
N ASP A 176 18.70 -8.38 4.74
CA ASP A 176 17.94 -8.36 5.99
C ASP A 176 16.97 -7.16 6.00
N PRO A 177 15.66 -7.35 6.11
CA PRO A 177 14.71 -6.25 6.09
C PRO A 177 14.76 -5.35 7.33
N VAL A 178 15.30 -5.83 8.45
CA VAL A 178 15.30 -5.10 9.74
C VAL A 178 15.95 -3.72 9.67
N PRO A 179 17.17 -3.55 9.10
CA PRO A 179 17.79 -2.23 8.98
C PRO A 179 16.95 -1.25 8.14
N HIS A 180 16.28 -1.75 7.10
CA HIS A 180 15.42 -0.96 6.22
C HIS A 180 14.15 -0.51 6.94
N PHE A 181 13.49 -1.42 7.67
CA PHE A 181 12.30 -1.10 8.47
C PHE A 181 12.60 -0.10 9.58
N ARG A 182 13.72 -0.27 10.29
CA ARG A 182 14.18 0.71 11.30
C ARG A 182 14.46 2.08 10.70
N LYS A 183 15.02 2.13 9.49
CA LYS A 183 15.24 3.40 8.79
C LYS A 183 13.92 4.12 8.50
N LEU A 184 12.90 3.41 8.01
CA LEU A 184 11.55 3.98 7.81
C LEU A 184 10.94 4.47 9.12
N ALA A 185 11.03 3.69 10.20
CA ALA A 185 10.55 4.08 11.52
C ALA A 185 11.26 5.33 12.05
N ASN A 186 12.56 5.49 11.77
CA ASN A 186 13.32 6.68 12.16
C ASN A 186 12.84 7.93 11.38
N PHE A 187 12.59 7.83 10.08
CA PHE A 187 12.01 8.94 9.31
C PHE A 187 10.61 9.31 9.82
N SER A 188 9.75 8.33 10.04
CA SER A 188 8.42 8.56 10.61
C SER A 188 8.50 9.35 11.92
N ARG A 189 9.32 8.89 12.87
CA ARG A 189 9.52 9.54 14.17
C ARG A 189 10.09 10.95 14.02
N LYS A 190 11.14 11.12 13.19
CA LYS A 190 11.81 12.40 12.96
C LYS A 190 10.85 13.48 12.46
N PHE A 191 9.92 13.12 11.60
CA PHE A 191 8.98 14.05 10.99
C PHE A 191 7.58 14.08 11.63
N GLY A 192 7.39 13.36 12.77
CA GLY A 192 6.09 13.28 13.44
C GLY A 192 5.00 12.70 12.55
N LEU A 193 5.35 11.67 11.75
CA LEU A 193 4.40 10.94 10.93
C LEU A 193 3.91 9.71 11.69
N ASN A 194 2.61 9.45 11.65
CA ASN A 194 2.02 8.39 12.46
C ASN A 194 1.94 7.05 11.74
N GLU A 195 2.11 7.05 10.42
CA GLU A 195 1.85 5.89 9.60
C GLU A 195 3.12 5.36 8.93
N ILE A 196 3.30 4.04 8.97
CA ILE A 196 4.41 3.35 8.34
C ILE A 196 3.87 2.14 7.58
N SER A 197 3.89 2.22 6.25
CA SER A 197 3.51 1.12 5.37
C SER A 197 4.75 0.35 4.95
N MET A 198 4.95 -0.82 5.55
CA MET A 198 6.07 -1.72 5.27
C MET A 198 5.72 -3.15 5.66
N GLY A 199 6.42 -4.12 5.07
CA GLY A 199 6.14 -5.53 5.28
C GLY A 199 5.13 -6.10 4.28
N MET A 200 5.51 -7.25 3.72
CA MET A 200 4.73 -8.02 2.76
C MET A 200 4.58 -9.47 3.24
N SER A 201 4.08 -10.37 2.41
CA SER A 201 3.75 -11.75 2.77
C SER A 201 4.86 -12.50 3.51
N ASN A 202 6.13 -12.20 3.24
CA ASN A 202 7.28 -12.94 3.78
C ASN A 202 7.95 -12.27 4.99
N ASP A 203 7.67 -10.99 5.25
CA ASP A 203 8.42 -10.20 6.24
C ASP A 203 7.53 -9.27 7.10
N PHE A 204 6.19 -9.37 6.97
CA PHE A 204 5.29 -8.47 7.70
C PHE A 204 5.36 -8.64 9.23
N GLU A 205 5.67 -9.83 9.73
CA GLU A 205 5.83 -10.06 11.18
C GLU A 205 7.04 -9.27 11.71
N THR A 206 8.15 -9.30 10.97
CA THR A 206 9.35 -8.50 11.26
C THR A 206 9.06 -7.00 11.14
N ALA A 207 8.29 -6.60 10.12
CA ALA A 207 7.88 -5.21 9.94
C ALA A 207 7.04 -4.70 11.11
N ILE A 208 6.12 -5.52 11.63
CA ILE A 208 5.32 -5.22 12.82
C ILE A 208 6.22 -4.97 14.04
N ALA A 209 7.21 -5.83 14.26
CA ALA A 209 8.18 -5.67 15.34
C ALA A 209 9.01 -4.38 15.20
N CYS A 210 9.23 -3.90 13.95
CA CYS A 210 9.93 -2.65 13.65
C CYS A 210 9.02 -1.41 13.60
N GLY A 211 7.73 -1.53 13.89
CA GLY A 211 6.81 -0.39 14.02
C GLY A 211 5.85 -0.19 12.84
N ALA A 212 5.68 -1.15 11.91
CA ALA A 212 4.69 -1.02 10.84
C ALA A 212 3.29 -0.74 11.40
N THR A 213 2.55 0.18 10.77
CA THR A 213 1.13 0.44 11.03
C THR A 213 0.25 -0.11 9.91
N TYR A 214 0.83 -0.28 8.72
CA TYR A 214 0.23 -0.99 7.60
C TYR A 214 1.16 -2.11 7.12
N VAL A 215 0.57 -3.28 6.89
CA VAL A 215 1.21 -4.41 6.22
C VAL A 215 0.44 -4.78 4.95
N ARG A 216 1.14 -5.16 3.88
CA ARG A 216 0.56 -5.36 2.55
C ARG A 216 0.69 -6.82 2.14
N VAL A 217 -0.42 -7.55 2.12
CA VAL A 217 -0.43 -8.98 1.81
C VAL A 217 -1.30 -9.25 0.58
N GLY A 218 -0.74 -9.90 -0.42
CA GLY A 218 -1.44 -10.30 -1.64
C GLY A 218 -1.59 -11.82 -1.75
N THR A 219 -0.50 -12.51 -2.10
CA THR A 219 -0.50 -13.96 -2.34
C THR A 219 -0.99 -14.77 -1.13
N GLY A 220 -0.69 -14.30 0.09
CA GLY A 220 -1.17 -14.96 1.32
C GLY A 220 -2.69 -14.92 1.49
N ILE A 221 -3.39 -13.99 0.81
CA ILE A 221 -4.86 -13.84 0.87
C ILE A 221 -5.51 -14.44 -0.37
N PHE A 222 -5.09 -13.99 -1.55
CA PHE A 222 -5.76 -14.28 -2.81
C PHE A 222 -5.18 -15.49 -3.56
N GLY A 223 -4.06 -16.05 -3.07
CA GLY A 223 -3.36 -17.15 -3.75
C GLY A 223 -2.40 -16.68 -4.85
N THR A 224 -1.93 -17.64 -5.64
CA THR A 224 -1.06 -17.35 -6.80
C THR A 224 -1.83 -16.59 -7.88
N ARG A 225 -1.10 -15.75 -8.62
CA ARG A 225 -1.70 -14.95 -9.71
C ARG A 225 -2.36 -15.88 -10.73
N PRO A 226 -3.59 -15.57 -11.20
CA PRO A 226 -4.19 -16.29 -12.32
C PRO A 226 -3.25 -16.20 -13.53
N LEU A 227 -2.95 -17.33 -14.16
CA LEU A 227 -2.20 -17.35 -15.41
C LEU A 227 -2.98 -16.56 -16.46
N ASN A 228 -2.40 -15.47 -16.95
CA ASN A 228 -3.01 -14.66 -17.99
C ASN A 228 -2.74 -15.36 -19.33
N PRO A 229 -3.74 -15.91 -20.04
CA PRO A 229 -3.50 -16.64 -21.28
C PRO A 229 -2.88 -15.79 -22.40
N LYS A 230 -2.80 -14.46 -22.22
CA LYS A 230 -2.22 -13.55 -23.22
C LYS A 230 -0.70 -13.35 -23.12
N ASN A 231 -0.01 -13.92 -22.14
CA ASN A 231 1.45 -13.75 -21.98
C ASN A 231 2.29 -14.94 -22.51
N ASN A 232 1.68 -15.93 -23.18
CA ASN A 232 2.41 -17.07 -23.75
C ASN A 232 2.82 -16.88 -25.21
N SER A 233 2.82 -15.67 -25.75
CA SER A 233 3.18 -15.43 -27.16
C SER A 233 4.40 -14.51 -27.33
N PHE A 234 5.43 -14.65 -26.50
CA PHE A 234 6.80 -14.18 -26.79
C PHE A 234 7.77 -15.02 -25.98
N GLN A 235 8.18 -16.16 -26.52
CA GLN A 235 9.51 -16.73 -26.37
C GLN A 235 10.35 -16.28 -27.55
#